data_d7155b8721ba82948151ff3d947fc9f8
#
_entry.id   d7155b8721ba82948151ff3d947fc9f8
#
_cell.length_a   1.000
_cell.length_b   1.000
_cell.length_c   1.000
_cell.angle_alpha   90.00
_cell.angle_beta   90.00
_cell.angle_gamma   90.00
#
_symmetry.space_group_name_H-M   'P 1'
#
loop_
_entity.id
_entity.type
_entity.pdbx_description
1 polymer ?
#
loop_
_entity_poly.entity_id
_entity_poly.type
_entity_poly.pdbx_seq_one_letter_code
_entity_poly.pdbx_strand_id
1 'polypeptide(L)'
;MKYSGRWTAGLEGEAKTNFEELLGVNNKVLDRLLTICYNMGNELEDLSSDFDNPNWALRQANLVGQRTILEKIIKLCTPAKERDHTP
;
A
#
# COMPACT_ATOMS: atom_id res chain seq x y z
N MET A 1 -3.88 11.32 12.97
CA MET A 1 -3.67 10.48 11.83
C MET A 1 -2.79 9.30 12.18
N LYS A 2 -3.26 8.10 11.91
CA LYS A 2 -2.54 6.94 12.33
C LYS A 2 -2.27 6.02 11.16
N TYR A 3 -1.04 5.65 10.97
CA TYR A 3 -0.65 4.69 9.95
C TYR A 3 -0.67 3.26 10.51
N SER A 4 -0.50 2.28 9.63
CA SER A 4 -0.53 0.87 10.02
C SER A 4 0.47 0.59 11.14
N GLY A 5 0.08 -0.29 12.07
CA GLY A 5 0.98 -0.72 13.12
C GLY A 5 2.20 -1.48 12.65
N ARG A 6 2.21 -1.89 11.38
CA ARG A 6 3.38 -2.55 10.82
C ARG A 6 4.62 -1.68 10.84
N TRP A 7 4.42 -0.35 10.73
CA TRP A 7 5.54 0.59 10.74
C TRP A 7 6.31 0.55 12.06
N THR A 8 5.60 0.26 13.14
CA THR A 8 6.23 0.30 14.47
C THR A 8 6.30 -1.08 15.12
N ALA A 9 6.05 -2.14 14.34
CA ALA A 9 6.13 -3.49 14.88
C ALA A 9 7.55 -3.73 15.41
N GLY A 10 7.64 -4.22 16.62
CA GLY A 10 8.95 -4.46 17.24
C GLY A 10 9.58 -3.25 17.92
N LEU A 11 8.98 -2.08 17.79
CA LEU A 11 9.48 -0.89 18.47
C LEU A 11 8.67 -0.63 19.72
N GLU A 12 9.33 -0.14 20.76
CA GLU A 12 8.66 0.15 22.02
C GLU A 12 9.15 1.46 22.60
N GLY A 13 8.34 2.05 23.45
CA GLY A 13 8.71 3.25 24.18
C GLY A 13 9.00 4.43 23.27
N GLU A 14 10.11 5.09 23.51
CA GLU A 14 10.48 6.27 22.75
C GLU A 14 10.71 5.98 21.29
N ALA A 15 11.28 4.82 20.98
CA ALA A 15 11.54 4.47 19.58
C ALA A 15 10.25 4.43 18.78
N LYS A 16 9.20 3.88 19.37
CA LYS A 16 7.90 3.82 18.72
C LYS A 16 7.32 5.21 18.52
N THR A 17 7.34 6.02 19.57
CA THR A 17 6.79 7.36 19.51
C THR A 17 7.54 8.22 18.49
N ASN A 18 8.87 8.12 18.49
CA ASN A 18 9.67 8.91 17.56
C ASN A 18 9.39 8.52 16.13
N PHE A 19 9.20 7.22 15.86
CA PHE A 19 8.93 6.80 14.51
C PHE A 19 7.54 7.23 14.06
N GLU A 20 6.57 7.20 14.96
CA GLU A 20 5.23 7.69 14.62
C GLU A 20 5.26 9.16 14.25
N GLU A 21 6.09 9.94 14.93
CA GLU A 21 6.25 11.35 14.60
C GLU A 21 6.90 11.51 13.22
N LEU A 22 7.88 10.70 12.91
CA LEU A 22 8.51 10.74 11.57
C LEU A 22 7.50 10.47 10.47
N LEU A 23 6.62 9.52 10.69
CA LEU A 23 5.58 9.23 9.70
C LEU A 23 4.69 10.44 9.48
N GLY A 24 4.30 11.11 10.55
CA GLY A 24 3.45 12.29 10.44
C GLY A 24 4.14 13.43 9.72
N VAL A 25 5.42 13.65 9.99
CA VAL A 25 6.17 14.72 9.36
C VAL A 25 6.40 14.44 7.87
N ASN A 26 6.52 13.17 7.52
CA ASN A 26 6.80 12.78 6.15
C ASN A 26 5.56 12.32 5.39
N ASN A 27 4.39 12.75 5.81
CA ASN A 27 3.14 12.28 5.21
C ASN A 27 3.03 12.62 3.73
N LYS A 28 3.65 13.71 3.28
CA LYS A 28 3.61 14.06 1.86
C LYS A 28 4.41 13.09 1.02
N VAL A 29 5.51 12.55 1.56
CA VAL A 29 6.28 11.53 0.87
C VAL A 29 5.44 10.27 0.75
N LEU A 30 4.73 9.90 1.81
CA LEU A 30 3.87 8.73 1.80
C LEU A 30 2.71 8.90 0.82
N ASP A 31 2.14 10.11 0.74
CA ASP A 31 1.09 10.40 -0.24
C ASP A 31 1.61 10.21 -1.66
N ARG A 32 2.83 10.64 -1.91
CA ARG A 32 3.42 10.49 -3.25
C ARG A 32 3.63 9.02 -3.58
N LEU A 33 4.12 8.25 -2.62
CA LEU A 33 4.30 6.82 -2.81
C LEU A 33 2.96 6.15 -3.09
N LEU A 34 1.92 6.57 -2.40
CA LEU A 34 0.58 6.06 -2.61
C LEU A 34 0.12 6.29 -4.05
N THR A 35 0.33 7.49 -4.57
CA THR A 35 0.00 7.81 -5.95
C THR A 35 0.75 6.92 -6.93
N ILE A 36 2.04 6.70 -6.68
CA ILE A 36 2.85 5.84 -7.53
C ILE A 36 2.30 4.41 -7.51
N CYS A 37 1.90 3.92 -6.34
CA CYS A 37 1.35 2.58 -6.24
C CYS A 37 0.04 2.43 -7.00
N TYR A 38 -0.82 3.44 -6.96
CA TYR A 38 -2.07 3.41 -7.73
C TYR A 38 -1.78 3.39 -9.24
N ASN A 39 -0.78 4.15 -9.68
CA ASN A 39 -0.41 4.13 -11.09
C ASN A 39 0.13 2.76 -11.50
N MET A 40 0.92 2.13 -10.64
CA MET A 40 1.41 0.79 -10.91
C MET A 40 0.26 -0.21 -11.00
N GLY A 41 -0.74 -0.06 -10.15
CA GLY A 41 -1.92 -0.92 -10.19
C GLY A 41 -2.67 -0.78 -11.51
N ASN A 42 -2.78 0.44 -12.02
CA ASN A 42 -3.43 0.66 -13.31
C ASN A 42 -2.65 0.01 -14.45
N GLU A 43 -1.32 0.06 -14.38
CA GLU A 43 -0.50 -0.60 -15.39
C GLU A 43 -0.70 -2.11 -15.36
N LEU A 44 -0.85 -2.69 -14.19
CA LEU A 44 -1.10 -4.12 -14.08
C LEU A 44 -2.46 -4.50 -14.69
N GLU A 45 -3.45 -3.65 -14.52
CA GLU A 45 -4.76 -3.91 -15.10
C GLU A 45 -4.70 -3.91 -16.62
N ASP A 46 -3.94 -3.01 -17.21
CA ASP A 46 -3.78 -2.97 -18.65
C ASP A 46 -3.15 -4.28 -19.15
N LEU A 47 -2.16 -4.80 -18.41
CA LEU A 47 -1.52 -6.03 -18.79
C LEU A 47 -2.45 -7.24 -18.63
N SER A 48 -3.43 -7.14 -17.74
CA SER A 48 -4.30 -8.27 -17.47
C SER A 48 -5.31 -8.52 -18.58
N SER A 49 -5.42 -7.63 -19.57
CA SER A 49 -6.37 -7.80 -20.67
C SER A 49 -5.80 -8.56 -21.86
N ASP A 50 -4.58 -9.10 -21.75
CA ASP A 50 -3.93 -9.79 -22.86
C ASP A 50 -4.37 -11.25 -22.90
N PHE A 51 -5.60 -11.48 -23.36
CA PHE A 51 -6.17 -12.82 -23.38
C PHE A 51 -5.61 -13.72 -24.47
N ASP A 52 -4.94 -13.15 -25.46
CA ASP A 52 -4.41 -13.94 -26.59
C ASP A 52 -3.09 -14.60 -26.27
N ASN A 53 -2.49 -14.30 -25.14
CA ASN A 53 -1.21 -14.86 -24.77
C ASN A 53 -1.38 -16.33 -24.37
N PRO A 54 -0.62 -17.26 -24.94
CA PRO A 54 -0.78 -18.68 -24.60
C PRO A 54 -0.45 -18.97 -23.12
N ASN A 55 0.31 -18.10 -22.48
CA ASN A 55 0.61 -18.25 -21.04
C ASN A 55 -0.29 -17.36 -20.18
N TRP A 56 -1.48 -17.06 -20.67
CA TRP A 56 -2.38 -16.12 -20.01
C TRP A 56 -2.64 -16.48 -18.56
N ALA A 57 -2.88 -17.76 -18.27
CA ALA A 57 -3.19 -18.18 -16.91
C ALA A 57 -2.02 -17.93 -15.95
N LEU A 58 -0.80 -18.22 -16.40
CA LEU A 58 0.40 -17.94 -15.58
C LEU A 58 0.59 -16.44 -15.40
N ARG A 59 0.37 -15.68 -16.45
CA ARG A 59 0.48 -14.22 -16.34
C ARG A 59 -0.55 -13.68 -15.36
N GLN A 60 -1.77 -14.19 -15.38
CA GLN A 60 -2.80 -13.75 -14.45
C GLN A 60 -2.41 -14.06 -13.01
N ALA A 61 -1.84 -15.23 -12.76
CA ALA A 61 -1.40 -15.58 -11.43
C ALA A 61 -0.31 -14.63 -10.93
N ASN A 62 0.65 -14.29 -11.79
CA ASN A 62 1.70 -13.34 -11.46
C ASN A 62 1.11 -11.94 -11.20
N LEU A 63 0.18 -11.51 -12.02
CA LEU A 63 -0.42 -10.19 -11.86
C LEU A 63 -1.23 -10.10 -10.57
N VAL A 64 -1.92 -11.16 -10.19
CA VAL A 64 -2.64 -11.20 -8.93
C VAL A 64 -1.66 -11.09 -7.77
N GLY A 65 -0.52 -11.78 -7.84
CA GLY A 65 0.49 -11.69 -6.80
C GLY A 65 1.05 -10.27 -6.66
N GLN A 66 1.34 -9.63 -7.80
CA GLN A 66 1.85 -8.26 -7.79
C GLN A 66 0.81 -7.30 -7.24
N ARG A 67 -0.45 -7.47 -7.63
CA ARG A 67 -1.52 -6.62 -7.14
C ARG A 67 -1.69 -6.77 -5.62
N THR A 68 -1.56 -7.98 -5.11
CA THR A 68 -1.68 -8.24 -3.68
C THR A 68 -0.59 -7.48 -2.91
N ILE A 69 0.64 -7.51 -3.41
CA ILE A 69 1.73 -6.77 -2.77
C ILE A 69 1.49 -5.27 -2.83
N LEU A 70 1.04 -4.77 -3.97
CA LEU A 70 0.73 -3.34 -4.09
C LEU A 70 -0.35 -2.92 -3.10
N GLU A 71 -1.37 -3.74 -2.92
CA GLU A 71 -2.42 -3.43 -1.97
C GLU A 71 -1.89 -3.34 -0.56
N LYS A 72 -0.94 -4.21 -0.21
CA LYS A 72 -0.33 -4.16 1.11
C LYS A 72 0.48 -2.88 1.31
N ILE A 73 1.21 -2.46 0.28
CA ILE A 73 1.97 -1.21 0.34
C ILE A 73 1.04 -0.02 0.44
N ILE A 74 -0.05 -0.03 -0.33
CA ILE A 74 -1.03 1.05 -0.30
C ILE A 74 -1.59 1.20 1.12
N LYS A 75 -1.88 0.09 1.78
CA LYS A 75 -2.38 0.16 3.15
C LYS A 75 -1.35 0.73 4.11
N LEU A 76 -0.07 0.48 3.88
CA LEU A 76 0.98 1.05 4.72
C LEU A 76 1.06 2.57 4.55
N CYS A 77 0.77 3.07 3.36
CA CYS A 77 0.87 4.50 3.08
C CYS A 77 -0.42 5.26 3.36
N THR A 78 -1.50 4.57 3.68
CA THR A 78 -2.80 5.20 3.89
C THR A 78 -3.07 5.26 5.39
N PRO A 79 -3.23 6.44 5.96
CA PRO A 79 -3.55 6.53 7.40
C PRO A 79 -4.97 6.05 7.65
N ALA A 80 -5.19 5.48 8.82
CA ALA A 80 -6.51 5.03 9.20
C ALA A 80 -7.44 6.23 9.34
N LYS A 81 -8.66 6.13 8.76
CA LYS A 81 -9.57 7.17 8.93
C LYS A 81 -10.14 7.01 10.23
N GLU A 82 -10.50 8.09 10.83
CA GLU A 82 -11.11 8.02 12.03
C GLU A 82 -12.37 7.54 11.76
N ARG A 83 -12.73 6.62 11.84
CA ARG A 83 -13.86 6.05 11.54
C ARG A 83 -14.75 6.16 12.42
N ASP A 84 -14.96 6.68 12.66
CA ASP A 84 -15.70 6.73 13.57
C ASP A 84 -16.89 6.62 13.24
N HIS A 85 -17.04 6.60 12.68
CA HIS A 85 -17.86 6.45 12.43
C HIS A 85 -18.71 6.32 12.88
N THR A 86 -19.04 6.51 12.98
CA THR A 86 -19.81 6.42 13.27
C THR A 86 -20.53 6.14 13.18
N PRO A 87 -21.14 6.03 13.33
CA PRO A 87 -22.06 5.68 13.24
C PRO A 87 -22.67 6.03 12.96
#